data_c061dc39d93dfbc31861f98f1358374d
#
_entry.id   c061dc39d93dfbc31861f98f1358374d
#
_cell.length_a   1.000
_cell.length_b   1.000
_cell.length_c   1.000
_cell.angle_alpha   90.00
_cell.angle_beta   90.00
_cell.angle_gamma   90.00
#
_symmetry.space_group_name_H-M   'P 1'
#
loop_
_entity.id
_entity.type
_entity.pdbx_description
1 polymer ?
#
loop_
_entity_poly.entity_id
_entity_poly.type
_entity_poly.pdbx_seq_one_letter_code
_entity_poly.pdbx_strand_id
1 'polypeptide(L)'
;MSSRVRHAEASPRPSWLSSARFYEVYPQSFADSNGDGIGDLRGLTNHLSYIRDLGCNALWINPCFDSPFKDAGYDVRDYTKVAPRYGTNDDLTALFEHAHTLGMHVLLDLVPGHTSEEHPWFQASSRPDPTERVTTVDADRTLPVESVTPVGQTTPRIASLFDPRRRGSDCETSRGVVQESAIQESVSDRYIWTDSWISRGDGLPFIGGETERDGTYIINFFKCQPALNYGFAHPKHPWQKPALGPEALATCEAMLDVMRFWLSRGADGFRVDMADSLVKHDDDGKPFTIRTWQYIFSQIRPEFPEAAFVAEWGRPYESMQAGFDMDFYLDWRWDGHPNGYNMLLRNTDTPLEHEGDASYFNADSGTSIAPFLEQYLPQLHDCERASGTFNLITCNHDTLRTAQRLTERELKVAYGMLLTMPGCPFLYYGDEIGMRYRPLPTKEGGYVRTGSRTPMQWDADKPNLGFSCAPSESLYLPVDSAADAPTVASEAAREDSLFNWVREVLALRTEQPALASDARFDVVAAPVDGRVFAYIRTPAEGHAPTHPRTTADSSSAPAPAATRDDVSDRNGATGRPLLIAMNPGRGIETVELPSELRPDASMLLALGSPTVSGRTLTLPAQSFAILG
;
A
#
# COMPACT_ATOMS: atom_id res chain seq x y z
N MET A 1 -6.96 9.85 40.83
CA MET A 1 -5.56 9.43 40.61
C MET A 1 -5.48 8.95 39.17
N SER A 2 -4.95 9.78 38.28
CA SER A 2 -4.83 9.50 36.83
C SER A 2 -3.68 8.52 36.60
N SER A 3 -3.99 7.29 36.23
CA SER A 3 -2.97 6.32 35.78
C SER A 3 -2.55 6.73 34.36
N ARG A 4 -1.36 7.33 34.25
CA ARG A 4 -0.69 7.49 32.95
C ARG A 4 -0.46 6.07 32.36
N VAL A 5 -1.20 5.74 31.34
CA VAL A 5 -0.87 4.62 30.45
C VAL A 5 0.50 4.96 29.85
N ARG A 6 1.52 4.18 30.20
CA ARG A 6 2.81 4.25 29.49
C ARG A 6 2.55 3.73 28.08
N HIS A 7 2.63 4.61 27.09
CA HIS A 7 2.76 4.18 25.70
C HIS A 7 3.99 3.27 25.65
N ALA A 8 3.84 2.08 25.07
CA ALA A 8 4.98 1.27 24.68
C ALA A 8 5.85 2.15 23.78
N GLU A 9 7.17 2.15 24.01
CA GLU A 9 8.09 2.81 23.09
C GLU A 9 7.82 2.24 21.70
N ALA A 10 7.45 3.13 20.75
CA ALA A 10 7.22 2.74 19.37
C ALA A 10 8.50 2.08 18.85
N SER A 11 8.39 0.91 18.23
CA SER A 11 9.53 0.29 17.54
C SER A 11 10.06 1.29 16.51
N PRO A 12 11.39 1.46 16.39
CA PRO A 12 11.94 2.36 15.39
C PRO A 12 11.46 1.91 14.00
N ARG A 13 11.05 2.89 13.17
CA ARG A 13 10.62 2.63 11.79
C ARG A 13 11.81 2.19 10.94
N PRO A 14 11.55 1.41 9.88
CA PRO A 14 12.58 1.13 8.88
C PRO A 14 13.25 2.40 8.39
N SER A 15 14.57 2.44 8.47
CA SER A 15 15.37 3.66 8.25
C SER A 15 15.26 4.21 6.82
N TRP A 16 15.03 3.33 5.84
CA TRP A 16 14.95 3.67 4.43
C TRP A 16 13.64 4.38 4.03
N LEU A 17 12.59 4.32 4.86
CA LEU A 17 11.28 4.93 4.56
C LEU A 17 11.32 6.46 4.47
N SER A 18 12.26 7.12 5.14
CA SER A 18 12.41 8.58 5.06
C SER A 18 12.68 9.07 3.64
N SER A 19 13.32 8.23 2.82
CA SER A 19 13.67 8.53 1.42
C SER A 19 12.88 7.69 0.40
N ALA A 20 11.91 6.90 0.82
CA ALA A 20 11.18 5.98 -0.06
C ALA A 20 10.28 6.71 -1.06
N ARG A 21 10.32 6.25 -2.30
CA ARG A 21 9.47 6.64 -3.42
C ARG A 21 9.08 5.36 -4.14
N PHE A 22 7.81 4.99 -3.99
CA PHE A 22 7.30 3.71 -4.45
C PHE A 22 6.84 3.78 -5.91
N TYR A 23 7.08 2.68 -6.61
CA TYR A 23 6.49 2.39 -7.91
C TYR A 23 5.65 1.12 -7.78
N GLU A 24 4.33 1.23 -8.00
CA GLU A 24 3.41 0.10 -7.96
C GLU A 24 3.39 -0.60 -9.29
N VAL A 25 3.58 -1.92 -9.27
CA VAL A 25 3.63 -2.77 -10.47
C VAL A 25 2.56 -3.85 -10.41
N TYR A 26 1.76 -3.94 -11.48
CA TYR A 26 0.89 -5.08 -11.71
C TYR A 26 1.62 -6.10 -12.61
N PRO A 27 2.14 -7.23 -12.08
CA PRO A 27 3.08 -8.10 -12.79
C PRO A 27 2.61 -8.53 -14.17
N GLN A 28 1.34 -8.98 -14.29
CA GLN A 28 0.78 -9.47 -15.55
C GLN A 28 0.77 -8.46 -16.68
N SER A 29 0.93 -7.16 -16.39
CA SER A 29 0.76 -6.08 -17.35
C SER A 29 2.01 -5.19 -17.49
N PHE A 30 3.13 -5.55 -16.85
CA PHE A 30 4.30 -4.68 -16.88
C PHE A 30 5.24 -5.00 -18.05
N ALA A 31 5.75 -6.23 -18.14
CA ALA A 31 6.57 -6.67 -19.26
C ALA A 31 6.53 -8.20 -19.38
N ASP A 32 6.34 -8.70 -20.58
CA ASP A 32 6.33 -10.12 -20.92
C ASP A 32 7.69 -10.52 -21.52
N SER A 33 8.47 -11.29 -20.78
CA SER A 33 9.81 -11.71 -21.18
C SER A 33 9.85 -13.02 -21.97
N ASN A 34 8.78 -13.83 -21.87
CA ASN A 34 8.72 -15.17 -22.45
C ASN A 34 7.86 -15.25 -23.73
N GLY A 35 7.06 -14.21 -24.04
CA GLY A 35 6.26 -14.10 -25.23
C GLY A 35 4.95 -14.89 -25.16
N ASP A 36 4.38 -15.11 -23.98
CA ASP A 36 3.10 -15.80 -23.81
C ASP A 36 1.88 -14.85 -23.75
N GLY A 37 2.12 -13.55 -23.74
CA GLY A 37 1.09 -12.51 -23.68
C GLY A 37 0.73 -12.05 -22.28
N ILE A 38 1.43 -12.53 -21.25
CA ILE A 38 1.30 -12.18 -19.85
C ILE A 38 2.64 -11.65 -19.33
N GLY A 39 2.65 -10.53 -18.63
CA GLY A 39 3.85 -10.03 -17.97
C GLY A 39 4.34 -10.98 -16.87
N ASP A 40 5.64 -10.97 -16.62
CA ASP A 40 6.30 -11.88 -15.70
C ASP A 40 7.39 -11.21 -14.85
N LEU A 41 7.88 -11.93 -13.82
CA LEU A 41 8.90 -11.43 -12.89
C LEU A 41 10.25 -11.15 -13.57
N ARG A 42 10.61 -11.91 -14.60
CA ARG A 42 11.84 -11.66 -15.38
C ARG A 42 11.70 -10.39 -16.21
N GLY A 43 10.53 -10.17 -16.81
CA GLY A 43 10.20 -8.93 -17.49
C GLY A 43 10.29 -7.74 -16.56
N LEU A 44 9.75 -7.84 -15.34
CA LEU A 44 9.89 -6.83 -14.30
C LEU A 44 11.37 -6.62 -13.92
N THR A 45 12.11 -7.69 -13.66
CA THR A 45 13.53 -7.65 -13.30
C THR A 45 14.37 -6.90 -14.35
N ASN A 46 14.09 -7.16 -15.63
CA ASN A 46 14.78 -6.49 -16.75
C ASN A 46 14.51 -4.98 -16.83
N HIS A 47 13.45 -4.48 -16.18
CA HIS A 47 13.05 -3.08 -16.18
C HIS A 47 13.29 -2.36 -14.83
N LEU A 48 13.94 -3.00 -13.85
CA LEU A 48 14.25 -2.35 -12.56
C LEU A 48 15.10 -1.08 -12.73
N SER A 49 16.03 -1.09 -13.67
CA SER A 49 16.85 0.10 -13.99
C SER A 49 16.00 1.28 -14.48
N TYR A 50 14.94 1.02 -15.27
CA TYR A 50 13.99 2.06 -15.69
C TYR A 50 13.31 2.71 -14.48
N ILE A 51 12.81 1.90 -13.54
CA ILE A 51 12.12 2.38 -12.34
C ILE A 51 13.08 3.21 -11.47
N ARG A 52 14.31 2.74 -11.28
CA ARG A 52 15.36 3.49 -10.57
C ARG A 52 15.70 4.81 -11.26
N ASP A 53 15.87 4.80 -12.58
CA ASP A 53 16.27 5.96 -13.37
C ASP A 53 15.13 6.99 -13.50
N LEU A 54 13.88 6.57 -13.34
CA LEU A 54 12.74 7.45 -13.14
C LEU A 54 12.82 8.21 -11.81
N GLY A 55 13.51 7.66 -10.80
CA GLY A 55 13.70 8.25 -9.48
C GLY A 55 12.99 7.51 -8.34
N CYS A 56 12.35 6.35 -8.60
CA CYS A 56 11.78 5.50 -7.57
C CYS A 56 12.85 4.54 -7.00
N ASN A 57 12.81 4.32 -5.70
CA ASN A 57 13.73 3.43 -4.98
C ASN A 57 13.03 2.35 -4.16
N ALA A 58 11.73 2.20 -4.34
CA ALA A 58 10.95 1.15 -3.71
C ALA A 58 9.87 0.65 -4.68
N LEU A 59 9.56 -0.64 -4.60
CA LEU A 59 8.53 -1.30 -5.37
C LEU A 59 7.40 -1.75 -4.45
N TRP A 60 6.17 -1.68 -4.96
CA TRP A 60 5.06 -2.49 -4.49
C TRP A 60 4.61 -3.38 -5.64
N ILE A 61 4.77 -4.69 -5.47
CA ILE A 61 4.34 -5.70 -6.44
C ILE A 61 2.94 -6.19 -6.03
N ASN A 62 1.92 -5.95 -6.89
CA ASN A 62 0.57 -6.50 -6.72
C ASN A 62 0.63 -8.03 -6.67
N PRO A 63 -0.45 -8.74 -6.22
CA PRO A 63 -0.36 -10.16 -5.87
C PRO A 63 0.30 -11.02 -6.95
N CYS A 64 1.39 -11.67 -6.57
CA CYS A 64 2.16 -12.56 -7.45
C CYS A 64 2.19 -14.02 -6.97
N PHE A 65 1.49 -14.34 -5.87
CA PHE A 65 1.43 -15.70 -5.34
C PHE A 65 0.51 -16.60 -6.16
N ASP A 66 0.63 -17.91 -5.98
CA ASP A 66 -0.17 -18.90 -6.68
C ASP A 66 -1.67 -18.69 -6.40
N SER A 67 -2.43 -18.56 -7.48
CA SER A 67 -3.84 -18.21 -7.46
C SER A 67 -4.56 -18.83 -8.66
N PRO A 68 -5.85 -19.16 -8.55
CA PRO A 68 -6.69 -19.45 -9.71
C PRO A 68 -7.10 -18.19 -10.49
N PHE A 69 -6.77 -17.00 -9.99
CA PHE A 69 -7.04 -15.70 -10.63
C PHE A 69 -8.53 -15.40 -10.87
N LYS A 70 -9.39 -15.78 -9.94
CA LYS A 70 -10.80 -15.38 -9.94
C LYS A 70 -10.96 -13.94 -9.49
N ASP A 71 -9.98 -13.42 -8.74
CA ASP A 71 -9.86 -12.02 -8.31
C ASP A 71 -8.41 -11.52 -8.47
N ALA A 72 -7.89 -11.58 -9.70
CA ALA A 72 -6.63 -10.94 -10.10
C ALA A 72 -5.40 -11.27 -9.23
N GLY A 73 -5.42 -12.39 -8.50
CA GLY A 73 -4.35 -12.83 -7.62
C GLY A 73 -4.65 -12.61 -6.13
N TYR A 74 -5.70 -11.85 -5.78
CA TYR A 74 -6.13 -11.69 -4.38
C TYR A 74 -6.80 -12.93 -3.80
N ASP A 75 -7.24 -13.88 -4.62
CA ASP A 75 -7.69 -15.22 -4.23
C ASP A 75 -6.51 -16.19 -4.16
N VAL A 76 -5.67 -16.06 -3.13
CA VAL A 76 -4.42 -16.80 -2.97
C VAL A 76 -4.67 -18.29 -2.70
N ARG A 77 -4.06 -19.17 -3.51
CA ARG A 77 -4.10 -20.62 -3.36
C ARG A 77 -2.90 -21.17 -2.59
N ASP A 78 -1.73 -20.54 -2.71
CA ASP A 78 -0.52 -20.89 -1.96
C ASP A 78 0.33 -19.63 -1.75
N TYR A 79 0.43 -19.18 -0.50
CA TYR A 79 1.19 -17.98 -0.13
C TYR A 79 2.69 -18.13 -0.27
N THR A 80 3.20 -19.37 -0.30
CA THR A 80 4.64 -19.65 -0.32
C THR A 80 5.16 -19.96 -1.72
N LYS A 81 4.33 -19.79 -2.73
CA LYS A 81 4.63 -20.10 -4.11
C LYS A 81 4.24 -18.96 -5.04
N VAL A 82 5.16 -18.59 -5.92
CA VAL A 82 4.88 -17.69 -7.03
C VAL A 82 3.94 -18.36 -8.03
N ALA A 83 2.98 -17.60 -8.56
CA ALA A 83 2.09 -18.08 -9.61
C ALA A 83 2.88 -18.53 -10.85
N PRO A 84 2.63 -19.73 -11.42
CA PRO A 84 3.38 -20.24 -12.56
C PRO A 84 3.36 -19.32 -13.78
N ARG A 85 2.33 -18.49 -13.95
CA ARG A 85 2.25 -17.49 -15.02
C ARG A 85 3.29 -16.38 -14.89
N TYR A 86 3.78 -16.11 -13.68
CA TYR A 86 4.75 -15.06 -13.39
C TYR A 86 6.18 -15.58 -13.25
N GLY A 87 6.38 -16.87 -13.09
CA GLY A 87 7.68 -17.48 -12.91
C GLY A 87 7.75 -18.40 -11.71
N THR A 88 8.86 -18.36 -10.99
CA THR A 88 9.18 -19.24 -9.87
C THR A 88 9.57 -18.43 -8.62
N ASN A 89 9.69 -19.12 -7.47
CA ASN A 89 10.23 -18.50 -6.25
C ASN A 89 11.67 -18.01 -6.46
N ASP A 90 12.45 -18.72 -7.27
CA ASP A 90 13.84 -18.33 -7.58
C ASP A 90 13.85 -17.04 -8.44
N ASP A 91 12.92 -16.88 -9.37
CA ASP A 91 12.77 -15.62 -10.15
C ASP A 91 12.43 -14.43 -9.25
N LEU A 92 11.56 -14.64 -8.24
CA LEU A 92 11.22 -13.56 -7.28
C LEU A 92 12.39 -13.26 -6.35
N THR A 93 13.13 -14.27 -5.87
CA THR A 93 14.33 -14.06 -5.07
C THR A 93 15.40 -13.31 -5.87
N ALA A 94 15.63 -13.69 -7.14
CA ALA A 94 16.55 -12.98 -8.03
C ALA A 94 16.13 -11.53 -8.29
N LEU A 95 14.83 -11.24 -8.32
CA LEU A 95 14.31 -9.88 -8.41
C LEU A 95 14.68 -9.07 -7.16
N PHE A 96 14.50 -9.62 -5.94
CA PHE A 96 14.93 -8.96 -4.70
C PHE A 96 16.43 -8.65 -4.72
N GLU A 97 17.24 -9.65 -5.02
CA GLU A 97 18.70 -9.50 -5.08
C GLU A 97 19.10 -8.40 -6.07
N HIS A 98 18.50 -8.39 -7.27
CA HIS A 98 18.81 -7.37 -8.26
C HIS A 98 18.32 -5.97 -7.84
N ALA A 99 17.11 -5.86 -7.27
CA ALA A 99 16.59 -4.60 -6.72
C ALA A 99 17.54 -4.03 -5.66
N HIS A 100 18.01 -4.87 -4.73
CA HIS A 100 18.96 -4.46 -3.70
C HIS A 100 20.31 -3.99 -4.29
N THR A 101 20.81 -4.62 -5.36
CA THR A 101 22.04 -4.12 -6.04
C THR A 101 21.85 -2.74 -6.65
N LEU A 102 20.60 -2.37 -6.96
CA LEU A 102 20.23 -1.04 -7.47
C LEU A 102 19.88 -0.05 -6.34
N GLY A 103 19.96 -0.47 -5.08
CA GLY A 103 19.56 0.35 -3.92
C GLY A 103 18.04 0.52 -3.80
N MET A 104 17.28 -0.45 -4.28
CA MET A 104 15.81 -0.45 -4.27
C MET A 104 15.29 -1.46 -3.26
N HIS A 105 14.12 -1.16 -2.66
CA HIS A 105 13.39 -2.04 -1.74
C HIS A 105 12.14 -2.62 -2.41
N VAL A 106 11.68 -3.79 -1.95
CA VAL A 106 10.53 -4.48 -2.56
C VAL A 106 9.52 -4.89 -1.51
N LEU A 107 8.29 -4.36 -1.61
CA LEU A 107 7.13 -4.82 -0.87
C LEU A 107 6.30 -5.78 -1.72
N LEU A 108 5.85 -6.87 -1.10
CA LEU A 108 4.87 -7.79 -1.67
C LEU A 108 3.46 -7.43 -1.20
N ASP A 109 2.45 -7.85 -1.95
CA ASP A 109 1.06 -7.74 -1.52
C ASP A 109 0.69 -8.95 -0.63
N LEU A 110 0.28 -8.69 0.61
CA LEU A 110 -0.18 -9.70 1.56
C LEU A 110 -1.70 -9.63 1.71
N VAL A 111 -2.38 -10.74 1.48
CA VAL A 111 -3.84 -10.86 1.60
C VAL A 111 -4.17 -11.64 2.88
N PRO A 112 -4.28 -11.00 4.06
CA PRO A 112 -4.44 -11.73 5.32
C PRO A 112 -5.87 -12.10 5.64
N GLY A 113 -6.88 -11.46 5.03
CA GLY A 113 -8.28 -11.58 5.42
C GLY A 113 -9.00 -12.82 4.89
N HIS A 114 -8.50 -13.43 3.81
CA HIS A 114 -9.13 -14.56 3.12
C HIS A 114 -8.12 -15.34 2.28
N THR A 115 -8.55 -16.47 1.76
CA THR A 115 -7.78 -17.23 0.76
C THR A 115 -8.68 -17.53 -0.44
N SER A 116 -8.11 -18.17 -1.47
CA SER A 116 -8.93 -18.88 -2.46
C SER A 116 -9.68 -20.05 -1.81
N GLU A 117 -10.87 -20.37 -2.31
CA GLU A 117 -11.54 -21.64 -2.01
C GLU A 117 -10.72 -22.88 -2.42
N GLU A 118 -9.72 -22.71 -3.29
CA GLU A 118 -8.79 -23.76 -3.71
C GLU A 118 -7.56 -23.90 -2.79
N HIS A 119 -7.43 -23.04 -1.78
CA HIS A 119 -6.31 -23.10 -0.83
C HIS A 119 -6.34 -24.41 -0.04
N PRO A 120 -5.20 -25.11 0.16
CA PRO A 120 -5.14 -26.36 0.93
C PRO A 120 -5.75 -26.27 2.33
N TRP A 121 -5.61 -25.13 3.00
CA TRP A 121 -6.25 -24.90 4.30
C TRP A 121 -7.78 -24.95 4.22
N PHE A 122 -8.36 -24.30 3.18
CA PHE A 122 -9.81 -24.32 3.02
C PHE A 122 -10.29 -25.70 2.60
N GLN A 123 -9.60 -26.37 1.69
CA GLN A 123 -9.91 -27.72 1.24
C GLN A 123 -9.87 -28.74 2.39
N ALA A 124 -8.98 -28.57 3.36
CA ALA A 124 -8.94 -29.37 4.57
C ALA A 124 -10.09 -29.02 5.53
N SER A 125 -10.36 -27.72 5.73
CA SER A 125 -11.42 -27.20 6.61
C SER A 125 -12.83 -27.50 6.11
N SER A 126 -13.02 -27.68 4.80
CA SER A 126 -14.31 -27.95 4.15
C SER A 126 -14.75 -29.42 4.20
N ARG A 127 -13.93 -30.31 4.77
CA ARG A 127 -14.25 -31.72 4.98
C ARG A 127 -14.97 -31.92 6.31
N PRO A 128 -15.79 -32.97 6.44
CA PRO A 128 -16.39 -33.30 7.72
C PRO A 128 -15.31 -33.56 8.78
N ASP A 129 -15.45 -32.95 9.96
CA ASP A 129 -14.54 -33.21 11.07
C ASP A 129 -14.72 -34.66 11.55
N PRO A 130 -13.65 -35.48 11.61
CA PRO A 130 -13.74 -36.85 12.14
C PRO A 130 -14.27 -36.92 13.58
N THR A 131 -14.10 -35.86 14.37
CA THR A 131 -14.56 -35.78 15.76
C THR A 131 -16.09 -35.57 15.85
N GLU A 132 -16.72 -34.89 14.90
CA GLU A 132 -18.18 -34.73 14.84
C GLU A 132 -18.92 -36.07 14.57
N ARG A 133 -18.29 -37.02 13.88
CA ARG A 133 -18.86 -38.36 13.63
C ARG A 133 -18.88 -39.27 14.87
N VAL A 134 -17.99 -39.02 15.83
CA VAL A 134 -17.92 -39.86 17.07
C VAL A 134 -18.96 -39.43 18.09
N THR A 135 -19.37 -38.16 18.12
CA THR A 135 -20.40 -37.66 19.04
C THR A 135 -21.80 -38.07 18.68
N THR A 136 -22.08 -38.50 17.44
CA THR A 136 -23.41 -39.00 17.03
C THR A 136 -23.63 -40.48 17.28
N VAL A 137 -22.62 -41.25 17.68
CA VAL A 137 -22.72 -42.70 17.88
C VAL A 137 -22.93 -43.09 19.37
N ASP A 138 -22.69 -42.21 20.31
CA ASP A 138 -22.76 -42.50 21.75
C ASP A 138 -23.94 -41.78 22.45
N ALA A 139 -25.12 -41.73 21.80
CA ALA A 139 -26.35 -41.15 22.40
C ALA A 139 -26.92 -41.96 23.57
N ASP A 140 -26.26 -43.02 24.01
CA ASP A 140 -26.78 -43.92 25.06
C ASP A 140 -25.93 -44.00 26.34
N ARG A 141 -25.05 -42.99 26.57
CA ARG A 141 -24.37 -42.82 27.86
C ARG A 141 -24.96 -41.64 28.63
N THR A 142 -25.97 -41.90 29.44
CA THR A 142 -26.40 -41.00 30.52
C THR A 142 -25.24 -40.78 31.50
N LEU A 143 -24.57 -39.67 31.44
CA LEU A 143 -23.69 -39.17 32.50
C LEU A 143 -24.55 -38.49 33.58
N PRO A 144 -24.26 -38.69 34.87
CA PRO A 144 -25.01 -38.05 35.94
C PRO A 144 -24.78 -36.53 35.91
N VAL A 145 -25.87 -35.79 35.92
CA VAL A 145 -25.85 -34.30 36.04
C VAL A 145 -25.42 -33.97 37.48
N GLU A 146 -24.15 -33.65 37.67
CA GLU A 146 -23.72 -32.92 38.87
C GLU A 146 -24.04 -31.43 38.70
N SER A 147 -24.81 -30.91 39.63
CA SER A 147 -25.23 -29.52 39.70
C SER A 147 -24.02 -28.58 39.81
N VAL A 148 -23.75 -27.81 38.75
CA VAL A 148 -22.77 -26.75 38.82
C VAL A 148 -23.43 -25.50 39.39
N THR A 149 -22.99 -25.12 40.59
CA THR A 149 -23.27 -23.81 41.21
C THR A 149 -22.59 -22.71 40.41
N PRO A 150 -23.25 -21.57 40.17
CA PRO A 150 -22.65 -20.49 39.42
C PRO A 150 -21.51 -19.85 40.23
N VAL A 151 -20.30 -20.02 39.76
CA VAL A 151 -19.11 -19.26 40.26
C VAL A 151 -19.10 -17.89 39.61
N GLY A 152 -19.01 -16.88 40.46
CA GLY A 152 -19.08 -15.48 40.10
C GLY A 152 -18.04 -15.04 39.04
N GLN A 153 -18.47 -14.09 38.25
CA GLN A 153 -17.71 -13.41 37.23
C GLN A 153 -16.41 -12.86 37.79
N THR A 154 -15.30 -13.48 37.43
CA THR A 154 -13.99 -12.83 37.48
C THR A 154 -13.43 -12.83 36.07
N THR A 155 -13.54 -11.69 35.42
CA THR A 155 -12.81 -11.38 34.18
C THR A 155 -11.31 -11.62 34.39
N PRO A 156 -10.66 -12.46 33.57
CA PRO A 156 -9.20 -12.55 33.61
C PRO A 156 -8.60 -11.19 33.20
N ARG A 157 -7.79 -10.61 34.04
CA ARG A 157 -7.00 -9.42 33.69
C ARG A 157 -5.98 -9.83 32.61
N ILE A 158 -6.19 -9.36 31.40
CA ILE A 158 -5.33 -9.53 30.21
C ILE A 158 -3.87 -9.04 30.46
N ALA A 159 -3.61 -8.29 31.54
CA ALA A 159 -2.29 -7.79 31.90
C ALA A 159 -1.22 -8.86 32.23
N SER A 160 -1.57 -10.15 32.32
CA SER A 160 -0.60 -11.22 32.63
C SER A 160 0.00 -11.93 31.41
N LEU A 161 -0.51 -11.64 30.20
CA LEU A 161 -0.01 -12.24 28.94
C LEU A 161 1.23 -11.53 28.38
N PHE A 162 1.59 -10.36 28.91
CA PHE A 162 2.73 -9.55 28.43
C PHE A 162 3.82 -9.35 29.49
N ASP A 163 4.14 -10.37 30.32
CA ASP A 163 5.33 -10.31 31.19
C ASP A 163 6.54 -10.92 30.48
N PRO A 164 7.50 -10.10 30.00
CA PRO A 164 8.70 -10.59 29.31
C PRO A 164 9.66 -11.40 30.20
N ARG A 165 9.36 -11.59 31.49
CA ARG A 165 10.22 -12.29 32.46
C ARG A 165 9.92 -13.77 32.63
N ARG A 166 8.95 -14.36 31.93
CA ARG A 166 8.74 -15.82 31.91
C ARG A 166 9.53 -16.50 30.79
N ARG A 167 10.83 -16.35 30.79
CA ARG A 167 11.77 -17.28 30.11
C ARG A 167 12.48 -18.08 31.19
N GLY A 168 12.19 -19.33 31.26
CA GLY A 168 12.98 -20.20 32.13
C GLY A 168 12.38 -21.58 32.32
N SER A 169 12.98 -22.54 31.63
CA SER A 169 13.18 -23.96 31.94
C SER A 169 11.97 -24.91 32.02
N ASP A 170 12.17 -26.01 31.32
CA ASP A 170 11.59 -27.34 31.48
C ASP A 170 10.31 -27.64 30.71
N CYS A 171 10.46 -28.00 29.43
CA CYS A 171 9.68 -29.07 28.80
C CYS A 171 10.27 -29.51 27.43
N GLU A 172 11.30 -30.33 27.44
CA GLU A 172 11.89 -30.86 26.20
C GLU A 172 11.38 -32.24 25.75
N THR A 173 10.40 -32.85 26.45
CA THR A 173 9.97 -34.24 26.14
C THR A 173 8.52 -34.42 25.70
N SER A 174 7.75 -33.35 25.52
CA SER A 174 6.32 -33.47 25.13
C SER A 174 5.94 -32.77 23.82
N ARG A 175 6.94 -32.22 23.07
CA ARG A 175 6.66 -31.36 21.92
C ARG A 175 6.16 -32.05 20.64
N GLY A 176 6.40 -33.35 20.47
CA GLY A 176 6.05 -34.04 19.22
C GLY A 176 4.58 -34.41 19.06
N VAL A 177 3.92 -34.82 20.14
CA VAL A 177 2.55 -35.36 20.07
C VAL A 177 1.49 -34.27 20.25
N VAL A 178 1.78 -33.23 21.05
CA VAL A 178 0.87 -32.09 21.25
C VAL A 178 0.82 -31.17 20.03
N GLN A 179 1.88 -31.12 19.23
CA GLN A 179 1.98 -30.26 18.06
C GLN A 179 1.18 -30.80 16.86
N GLU A 180 1.12 -32.13 16.68
CA GLU A 180 0.35 -32.73 15.58
C GLU A 180 -1.17 -32.64 15.80
N SER A 181 -1.67 -32.86 17.02
CA SER A 181 -3.08 -32.71 17.33
C SER A 181 -3.53 -31.24 17.35
N ALA A 182 -2.71 -30.30 17.84
CA ALA A 182 -3.01 -28.88 17.82
C ALA A 182 -3.01 -28.30 16.40
N ILE A 183 -2.18 -28.80 15.49
CA ILE A 183 -2.16 -28.39 14.09
C ILE A 183 -3.43 -28.88 13.36
N GLN A 184 -3.94 -30.05 13.67
CA GLN A 184 -5.12 -30.63 13.04
C GLN A 184 -6.41 -29.95 13.52
N GLU A 185 -6.54 -29.60 14.79
CA GLU A 185 -7.63 -28.78 15.32
C GLU A 185 -7.60 -27.36 14.76
N SER A 186 -6.42 -26.76 14.59
CA SER A 186 -6.26 -25.40 14.06
C SER A 186 -6.66 -25.26 12.59
N VAL A 187 -6.60 -26.32 11.78
CA VAL A 187 -6.96 -26.27 10.35
C VAL A 187 -8.48 -26.20 10.17
N SER A 188 -9.26 -26.90 10.99
CA SER A 188 -10.72 -26.88 10.89
C SER A 188 -11.33 -25.53 11.29
N ASP A 189 -10.75 -24.84 12.27
CA ASP A 189 -11.21 -23.53 12.78
C ASP A 189 -10.47 -22.33 12.15
N ARG A 190 -9.61 -22.55 11.17
CA ARG A 190 -8.91 -21.47 10.44
C ARG A 190 -9.83 -20.62 9.60
N TYR A 191 -11.00 -21.13 9.25
CA TYR A 191 -12.05 -20.41 8.56
C TYR A 191 -13.27 -20.28 9.45
N ILE A 192 -14.12 -19.30 9.12
CA ILE A 192 -15.34 -19.05 9.91
C ILE A 192 -16.47 -19.91 9.35
N TRP A 193 -16.81 -20.96 10.09
CA TRP A 193 -17.95 -21.83 9.80
C TRP A 193 -19.09 -21.58 10.78
N THR A 194 -20.32 -21.60 10.28
CA THR A 194 -21.51 -21.62 11.15
C THR A 194 -21.90 -23.05 11.49
N ASP A 195 -22.78 -23.21 12.47
CA ASP A 195 -23.32 -24.50 12.91
C ASP A 195 -24.57 -24.94 12.12
N SER A 196 -24.90 -24.25 11.03
CA SER A 196 -26.08 -24.51 10.22
C SER A 196 -25.87 -24.16 8.77
N TRP A 197 -26.29 -25.04 7.85
CA TRP A 197 -26.24 -24.79 6.42
C TRP A 197 -27.28 -23.76 5.91
N ILE A 198 -28.22 -23.33 6.77
CA ILE A 198 -29.23 -22.29 6.51
C ILE A 198 -29.11 -21.10 7.43
N SER A 199 -28.07 -21.04 8.26
CA SER A 199 -27.80 -19.92 9.15
C SER A 199 -27.51 -18.64 8.36
N ARG A 200 -27.94 -17.50 8.91
CA ARG A 200 -27.76 -16.18 8.27
C ARG A 200 -26.37 -15.57 8.46
N GLY A 201 -25.39 -16.33 8.99
CA GLY A 201 -24.03 -15.79 9.21
C GLY A 201 -23.96 -14.59 10.16
N ASP A 202 -24.98 -14.34 10.98
CA ASP A 202 -25.09 -13.16 11.87
C ASP A 202 -24.89 -11.82 11.14
N GLY A 203 -25.46 -11.70 9.93
CA GLY A 203 -25.33 -10.48 9.09
C GLY A 203 -24.13 -10.48 8.15
N LEU A 204 -23.19 -11.41 8.28
CA LEU A 204 -22.06 -11.55 7.37
C LEU A 204 -22.48 -12.33 6.10
N PRO A 205 -21.84 -12.02 4.95
CA PRO A 205 -22.06 -12.79 3.71
C PRO A 205 -21.51 -14.20 3.86
N PHE A 206 -22.26 -15.20 3.37
CA PHE A 206 -21.92 -16.62 3.53
C PHE A 206 -22.29 -17.46 2.32
N ILE A 207 -21.65 -18.61 2.20
CA ILE A 207 -21.96 -19.65 1.21
C ILE A 207 -22.33 -20.94 1.97
N GLY A 208 -23.33 -21.66 1.48
CA GLY A 208 -23.77 -22.94 2.03
C GLY A 208 -24.05 -23.98 0.96
N GLY A 209 -23.91 -25.27 1.32
CA GLY A 209 -24.24 -26.39 0.46
C GLY A 209 -23.26 -26.70 -0.66
N GLU A 210 -22.05 -26.11 -0.65
CA GLU A 210 -21.01 -26.33 -1.68
C GLU A 210 -19.86 -27.22 -1.18
N THR A 211 -19.86 -27.64 0.08
CA THR A 211 -18.80 -28.45 0.68
C THR A 211 -19.33 -29.70 1.34
N GLU A 212 -18.46 -30.66 1.66
CA GLU A 212 -18.83 -31.88 2.38
C GLU A 212 -19.11 -31.62 3.88
N ARG A 213 -18.57 -30.51 4.44
CA ARG A 213 -18.82 -30.10 5.82
C ARG A 213 -20.24 -29.56 5.98
N ASP A 214 -20.93 -29.99 7.00
CA ASP A 214 -22.21 -29.41 7.41
C ASP A 214 -21.99 -28.00 7.94
N GLY A 215 -22.78 -27.03 7.47
CA GLY A 215 -22.67 -25.63 7.84
C GLY A 215 -22.54 -24.70 6.64
N THR A 216 -22.37 -23.41 6.94
CA THR A 216 -22.04 -22.39 5.97
C THR A 216 -20.70 -21.77 6.33
N TYR A 217 -19.94 -21.31 5.35
CA TYR A 217 -18.72 -20.55 5.61
C TYR A 217 -18.92 -19.08 5.25
N ILE A 218 -18.28 -18.22 6.04
CA ILE A 218 -18.28 -16.78 5.82
C ILE A 218 -17.30 -16.44 4.72
N ILE A 219 -17.67 -15.51 3.84
CA ILE A 219 -16.77 -14.95 2.81
C ILE A 219 -16.34 -13.54 3.18
N ASN A 220 -15.18 -13.14 2.68
CA ASN A 220 -14.66 -11.79 2.97
C ASN A 220 -15.09 -10.78 1.89
N PHE A 221 -14.89 -11.11 0.62
CA PHE A 221 -15.19 -10.23 -0.51
C PHE A 221 -15.99 -10.97 -1.59
N PHE A 222 -15.35 -11.80 -2.41
CA PHE A 222 -16.06 -12.60 -3.42
C PHE A 222 -16.41 -14.00 -2.92
N LYS A 223 -17.34 -14.67 -3.63
CA LYS A 223 -17.75 -16.05 -3.35
C LYS A 223 -16.56 -17.01 -3.18
N CYS A 224 -15.53 -16.85 -4.00
CA CYS A 224 -14.34 -17.70 -4.00
C CYS A 224 -13.33 -17.38 -2.89
N GLN A 225 -13.67 -16.45 -1.97
CA GLN A 225 -12.76 -15.94 -0.94
C GLN A 225 -13.28 -16.22 0.48
N PRO A 226 -13.17 -17.48 0.96
CA PRO A 226 -13.55 -17.83 2.33
C PRO A 226 -12.70 -17.04 3.34
N ALA A 227 -13.39 -16.46 4.34
CA ALA A 227 -12.77 -15.62 5.34
C ALA A 227 -11.93 -16.42 6.34
N LEU A 228 -10.67 -16.00 6.54
CA LEU A 228 -9.82 -16.50 7.61
C LEU A 228 -10.36 -16.06 8.98
N ASN A 229 -10.17 -16.91 9.98
CA ASN A 229 -10.76 -16.74 11.29
C ASN A 229 -9.82 -16.03 12.27
N TYR A 230 -9.87 -14.70 12.29
CA TYR A 230 -9.25 -13.90 13.34
C TYR A 230 -10.20 -13.64 14.52
N GLY A 231 -11.35 -14.29 14.53
CA GLY A 231 -12.34 -14.24 15.59
C GLY A 231 -13.33 -13.09 15.47
N PHE A 232 -14.15 -12.99 16.49
CA PHE A 232 -15.18 -11.98 16.68
C PHE A 232 -14.86 -11.13 17.90
N ALA A 233 -15.13 -9.83 17.82
CA ALA A 233 -14.98 -8.94 18.97
C ALA A 233 -15.88 -9.33 20.12
N HIS A 234 -17.15 -9.64 19.81
CA HIS A 234 -18.20 -10.01 20.75
C HIS A 234 -18.94 -11.26 20.28
N PRO A 235 -18.43 -12.48 20.55
CA PRO A 235 -19.09 -13.71 20.17
C PRO A 235 -20.50 -13.83 20.76
N LYS A 236 -21.49 -14.12 19.91
CA LYS A 236 -22.91 -14.30 20.29
C LYS A 236 -23.38 -15.75 20.10
N HIS A 237 -22.67 -16.51 19.28
CA HIS A 237 -23.00 -17.89 18.93
C HIS A 237 -21.83 -18.82 19.21
N PRO A 238 -22.07 -20.12 19.51
CA PRO A 238 -20.99 -21.08 19.79
C PRO A 238 -19.95 -21.23 18.68
N TRP A 239 -20.34 -21.02 17.42
CA TRP A 239 -19.44 -21.08 16.27
C TRP A 239 -18.55 -19.84 16.11
N GLN A 240 -18.90 -18.72 16.78
CA GLN A 240 -18.10 -17.50 16.75
C GLN A 240 -16.94 -17.63 17.76
N LYS A 241 -15.73 -17.77 17.26
CA LYS A 241 -14.54 -17.82 18.10
C LYS A 241 -14.17 -16.41 18.55
N PRO A 242 -13.67 -16.22 19.79
CA PRO A 242 -13.27 -14.87 20.23
C PRO A 242 -12.01 -14.40 19.53
N ALA A 243 -11.94 -13.11 19.23
CA ALA A 243 -10.70 -12.46 18.79
C ALA A 243 -9.60 -12.67 19.84
N LEU A 244 -8.37 -12.91 19.39
CA LEU A 244 -7.22 -13.26 20.24
C LEU A 244 -7.39 -14.55 21.05
N GLY A 245 -8.42 -15.34 20.76
CA GLY A 245 -8.55 -16.70 21.26
C GLY A 245 -7.61 -17.68 20.57
N PRO A 246 -7.53 -18.94 21.03
CA PRO A 246 -6.59 -19.92 20.50
C PRO A 246 -6.67 -20.10 18.98
N GLU A 247 -7.88 -20.16 18.42
CA GLU A 247 -8.13 -20.35 16.99
C GLU A 247 -7.70 -19.12 16.17
N ALA A 248 -8.02 -17.92 16.66
CA ALA A 248 -7.60 -16.67 16.05
C ALA A 248 -6.07 -16.50 16.08
N LEU A 249 -5.42 -16.85 17.20
CA LEU A 249 -3.97 -16.82 17.31
C LEU A 249 -3.29 -17.86 16.40
N ALA A 250 -3.88 -19.06 16.22
CA ALA A 250 -3.37 -20.04 15.27
C ALA A 250 -3.42 -19.53 13.83
N THR A 251 -4.41 -18.71 13.48
CA THR A 251 -4.48 -18.03 12.18
C THR A 251 -3.39 -16.94 12.07
N CYS A 252 -3.16 -16.16 13.13
CA CYS A 252 -2.07 -15.19 13.18
C CYS A 252 -0.69 -15.85 12.96
N GLU A 253 -0.43 -16.98 13.65
CA GLU A 253 0.85 -17.71 13.51
C GLU A 253 1.06 -18.23 12.08
N ALA A 254 0.01 -18.75 11.44
CA ALA A 254 0.10 -19.19 10.05
C ALA A 254 0.44 -18.03 9.10
N MET A 255 -0.11 -16.84 9.34
CA MET A 255 0.20 -15.66 8.55
C MET A 255 1.61 -15.13 8.86
N LEU A 256 2.06 -15.21 10.11
CA LEU A 256 3.44 -14.92 10.50
C LEU A 256 4.44 -15.82 9.78
N ASP A 257 4.13 -17.10 9.61
CA ASP A 257 4.99 -18.03 8.86
C ASP A 257 5.08 -17.64 7.38
N VAL A 258 3.98 -17.16 6.77
CA VAL A 258 3.99 -16.58 5.42
C VAL A 258 4.91 -15.36 5.35
N MET A 259 4.78 -14.43 6.29
CA MET A 259 5.63 -13.23 6.35
C MET A 259 7.11 -13.62 6.48
N ARG A 260 7.45 -14.51 7.43
CA ARG A 260 8.83 -15.00 7.64
C ARG A 260 9.40 -15.64 6.39
N PHE A 261 8.57 -16.40 5.67
CA PHE A 261 8.99 -17.09 4.45
C PHE A 261 9.53 -16.12 3.39
N TRP A 262 8.85 -15.00 3.15
CA TRP A 262 9.27 -14.04 2.13
C TRP A 262 10.32 -13.04 2.63
N LEU A 263 10.19 -12.56 3.87
CA LEU A 263 11.19 -11.67 4.47
C LEU A 263 12.56 -12.34 4.56
N SER A 264 12.62 -13.65 4.90
CA SER A 264 13.86 -14.40 4.92
C SER A 264 14.48 -14.63 3.53
N ARG A 265 13.72 -14.41 2.45
CA ARG A 265 14.17 -14.50 1.06
C ARG A 265 14.53 -13.16 0.43
N GLY A 266 14.37 -12.06 1.18
CA GLY A 266 14.80 -10.75 0.73
C GLY A 266 13.67 -9.77 0.41
N ALA A 267 12.40 -10.09 0.69
CA ALA A 267 11.36 -9.06 0.68
C ALA A 267 11.64 -8.02 1.78
N ASP A 268 11.41 -6.74 1.49
CA ASP A 268 11.60 -5.64 2.43
C ASP A 268 10.33 -5.28 3.21
N GLY A 269 9.26 -6.05 3.04
CA GLY A 269 8.00 -5.86 3.73
C GLY A 269 6.77 -6.16 2.90
N PHE A 270 5.63 -5.61 3.33
CA PHE A 270 4.34 -5.90 2.69
C PHE A 270 3.43 -4.66 2.60
N ARG A 271 2.69 -4.57 1.50
CA ARG A 271 1.40 -3.90 1.47
C ARG A 271 0.35 -4.92 1.92
N VAL A 272 -0.48 -4.53 2.86
CA VAL A 272 -1.44 -5.43 3.50
C VAL A 272 -2.85 -5.11 3.05
N ASP A 273 -3.43 -6.04 2.30
CA ASP A 273 -4.77 -5.97 1.74
C ASP A 273 -5.84 -5.96 2.84
N MET A 274 -6.83 -5.06 2.73
CA MET A 274 -7.98 -4.94 3.63
C MET A 274 -7.60 -5.09 5.12
N ALA A 275 -6.54 -4.42 5.55
CA ALA A 275 -5.93 -4.63 6.87
C ALA A 275 -6.89 -4.34 8.04
N ASP A 276 -7.93 -3.53 7.83
CA ASP A 276 -8.95 -3.17 8.82
C ASP A 276 -10.04 -4.23 9.07
N SER A 277 -10.08 -5.31 8.27
CA SER A 277 -11.23 -6.22 8.18
C SER A 277 -11.04 -7.58 8.87
N LEU A 278 -9.93 -7.79 9.61
CA LEU A 278 -9.58 -9.11 10.16
C LEU A 278 -10.60 -9.64 11.16
N VAL A 279 -10.87 -8.88 12.23
CA VAL A 279 -11.80 -9.28 13.29
C VAL A 279 -13.24 -8.95 12.87
N LYS A 280 -14.14 -9.91 13.02
CA LYS A 280 -15.54 -9.72 12.63
C LYS A 280 -16.35 -9.06 13.75
N HIS A 281 -17.32 -8.22 13.35
CA HIS A 281 -18.15 -7.43 14.27
C HIS A 281 -17.31 -6.64 15.28
N ASP A 282 -16.21 -6.04 14.81
CA ASP A 282 -15.37 -5.18 15.64
C ASP A 282 -16.11 -3.87 15.96
N ASP A 283 -15.77 -3.28 17.09
CA ASP A 283 -16.32 -1.99 17.52
C ASP A 283 -15.80 -0.84 16.63
N ASP A 284 -16.45 0.32 16.74
CA ASP A 284 -15.95 1.54 16.11
C ASP A 284 -14.51 1.82 16.55
N GLY A 285 -13.63 2.19 15.61
CA GLY A 285 -12.21 2.35 15.86
C GLY A 285 -11.42 1.04 15.89
N LYS A 286 -12.02 -0.09 15.53
CA LYS A 286 -11.38 -1.39 15.28
C LYS A 286 -10.46 -1.92 16.40
N PRO A 287 -10.84 -1.83 17.71
CA PRO A 287 -9.90 -2.12 18.80
C PRO A 287 -9.39 -3.56 18.82
N PHE A 288 -10.16 -4.54 18.35
CA PHE A 288 -9.72 -5.94 18.33
C PHE A 288 -8.83 -6.23 17.11
N THR A 289 -9.13 -5.66 15.95
CA THR A 289 -8.26 -5.72 14.77
C THR A 289 -6.92 -5.05 15.05
N ILE A 290 -6.91 -3.89 15.71
CA ILE A 290 -5.69 -3.20 16.17
C ILE A 290 -4.86 -4.12 17.07
N ARG A 291 -5.45 -4.77 18.07
CA ARG A 291 -4.74 -5.70 18.96
C ARG A 291 -4.21 -6.93 18.24
N THR A 292 -4.96 -7.43 17.25
CA THR A 292 -4.51 -8.55 16.42
C THR A 292 -3.25 -8.19 15.65
N TRP A 293 -3.20 -7.00 15.02
CA TRP A 293 -1.99 -6.52 14.37
C TRP A 293 -0.86 -6.25 15.34
N GLN A 294 -1.13 -5.66 16.50
CA GLN A 294 -0.12 -5.46 17.56
C GLN A 294 0.51 -6.79 17.99
N TYR A 295 -0.29 -7.87 18.09
CA TYR A 295 0.23 -9.21 18.33
C TYR A 295 1.15 -9.65 17.20
N ILE A 296 0.72 -9.57 15.94
CA ILE A 296 1.51 -9.95 14.75
C ILE A 296 2.84 -9.16 14.73
N PHE A 297 2.79 -7.83 14.87
CA PHE A 297 3.99 -6.99 14.85
C PHE A 297 4.92 -7.22 16.04
N SER A 298 4.38 -7.59 17.21
CA SER A 298 5.22 -7.97 18.37
C SER A 298 6.08 -9.21 18.11
N GLN A 299 5.65 -10.07 17.17
CA GLN A 299 6.39 -11.27 16.78
C GLN A 299 7.37 -10.99 15.62
N ILE A 300 6.93 -10.29 14.57
CA ILE A 300 7.70 -10.17 13.33
C ILE A 300 8.79 -9.08 13.39
N ARG A 301 8.53 -7.94 14.06
CA ARG A 301 9.49 -6.82 14.08
C ARG A 301 10.81 -7.11 14.79
N PRO A 302 10.88 -7.90 15.89
CA PRO A 302 12.16 -8.28 16.47
C PRO A 302 13.03 -9.14 15.54
N GLU A 303 12.41 -9.92 14.62
CA GLU A 303 13.10 -10.76 13.67
C GLU A 303 13.55 -9.97 12.43
N PHE A 304 12.70 -9.01 11.99
CA PHE A 304 12.89 -8.22 10.77
C PHE A 304 12.66 -6.72 11.05
N PRO A 305 13.57 -6.04 11.75
CA PRO A 305 13.38 -4.65 12.18
C PRO A 305 13.32 -3.62 11.05
N GLU A 306 13.90 -3.93 9.87
CA GLU A 306 13.88 -3.07 8.68
C GLU A 306 12.74 -3.42 7.71
N ALA A 307 11.87 -4.37 8.05
CA ALA A 307 10.70 -4.67 7.23
C ALA A 307 9.62 -3.60 7.39
N ALA A 308 9.12 -3.09 6.27
CA ALA A 308 8.09 -2.04 6.22
C ALA A 308 6.70 -2.60 5.92
N PHE A 309 5.69 -2.02 6.55
CA PHE A 309 4.30 -2.43 6.38
C PHE A 309 3.41 -1.24 6.06
N VAL A 310 2.75 -1.30 4.91
CA VAL A 310 1.74 -0.32 4.52
C VAL A 310 0.35 -0.95 4.59
N ALA A 311 -0.55 -0.32 5.33
CA ALA A 311 -1.93 -0.76 5.44
C ALA A 311 -2.77 -0.26 4.26
N GLU A 312 -3.62 -1.12 3.73
CA GLU A 312 -4.82 -0.66 3.07
C GLU A 312 -5.91 -0.53 4.14
N TRP A 313 -6.02 0.66 4.73
CA TRP A 313 -6.96 0.95 5.82
C TRP A 313 -7.71 2.27 5.60
N GLY A 314 -6.98 3.32 5.20
CA GLY A 314 -7.54 4.63 4.93
C GLY A 314 -7.96 5.40 6.19
N ARG A 315 -7.55 4.93 7.37
CA ARG A 315 -7.78 5.55 8.68
C ARG A 315 -6.50 5.52 9.50
N PRO A 316 -5.59 6.44 9.27
CA PRO A 316 -4.24 6.38 9.84
C PRO A 316 -4.22 6.41 11.37
N TYR A 317 -5.22 7.03 12.02
CA TYR A 317 -5.35 6.95 13.47
C TYR A 317 -5.42 5.50 13.98
N GLU A 318 -6.17 4.64 13.28
CA GLU A 318 -6.34 3.23 13.63
C GLU A 318 -5.13 2.39 13.19
N SER A 319 -4.70 2.52 11.94
CA SER A 319 -3.59 1.73 11.38
C SER A 319 -2.26 1.99 12.08
N MET A 320 -1.98 3.24 12.47
CA MET A 320 -0.79 3.58 13.24
C MET A 320 -0.84 2.99 14.66
N GLN A 321 -2.01 2.97 15.31
CA GLN A 321 -2.16 2.27 16.59
C GLN A 321 -1.96 0.76 16.46
N ALA A 322 -2.36 0.19 15.33
CA ALA A 322 -2.12 -1.21 15.02
C ALA A 322 -0.62 -1.56 14.85
N GLY A 323 0.22 -0.55 14.58
CA GLY A 323 1.66 -0.70 14.45
C GLY A 323 2.18 -0.68 13.02
N PHE A 324 1.37 -0.25 12.05
CA PHE A 324 1.82 -0.04 10.66
C PHE A 324 2.76 1.17 10.56
N ASP A 325 3.63 1.16 9.56
CA ASP A 325 4.53 2.26 9.25
C ASP A 325 3.88 3.31 8.35
N MET A 326 2.97 2.84 7.50
CA MET A 326 2.35 3.60 6.43
C MET A 326 0.88 3.24 6.28
N ASP A 327 0.07 4.22 5.85
CA ASP A 327 -1.31 4.01 5.39
C ASP A 327 -1.54 4.81 4.11
N PHE A 328 -2.49 4.38 3.26
CA PHE A 328 -2.88 5.10 2.06
C PHE A 328 -4.03 6.06 2.34
N TYR A 329 -4.00 7.20 1.66
CA TYR A 329 -5.19 8.02 1.52
C TYR A 329 -6.05 7.45 0.37
N LEU A 330 -6.92 6.52 0.75
CA LEU A 330 -7.82 5.83 -0.18
C LEU A 330 -9.20 6.48 -0.20
N ASP A 331 -9.89 6.31 -1.31
CA ASP A 331 -11.25 6.81 -1.51
C ASP A 331 -12.27 5.67 -1.47
N TRP A 332 -12.24 4.90 -0.43
CA TRP A 332 -13.27 3.89 -0.19
C TRP A 332 -14.46 4.52 0.53
N ARG A 333 -15.48 4.90 -0.24
CA ARG A 333 -16.67 5.59 0.28
C ARG A 333 -17.79 4.65 0.64
N TRP A 334 -17.50 3.75 1.51
CA TRP A 334 -18.51 2.85 2.03
C TRP A 334 -19.50 3.54 2.99
N ASP A 335 -19.13 4.71 3.54
CA ASP A 335 -19.95 5.52 4.46
C ASP A 335 -20.85 6.54 3.76
N GLY A 336 -20.75 6.67 2.44
CA GLY A 336 -21.58 7.58 1.68
C GLY A 336 -21.13 9.05 1.68
N HIS A 337 -19.99 9.39 2.29
CA HIS A 337 -19.47 10.75 2.33
C HIS A 337 -18.31 10.95 1.35
N PRO A 338 -18.23 12.10 0.63
CA PRO A 338 -17.08 12.42 -0.18
C PRO A 338 -15.83 12.55 0.69
N ASN A 339 -14.77 11.81 0.39
CA ASN A 339 -13.48 12.08 1.02
C ASN A 339 -12.66 13.08 0.18
N GLY A 340 -11.68 13.70 0.85
CA GLY A 340 -10.89 14.75 0.25
C GLY A 340 -10.03 14.26 -0.92
N TYR A 341 -9.58 13.02 -0.90
CA TYR A 341 -8.76 12.46 -1.98
C TYR A 341 -9.53 12.36 -3.31
N ASN A 342 -10.78 11.91 -3.28
CA ASN A 342 -11.60 11.90 -4.48
C ASN A 342 -11.92 13.33 -4.97
N MET A 343 -12.18 14.26 -4.06
CA MET A 343 -12.32 15.68 -4.43
C MET A 343 -11.06 16.22 -5.11
N LEU A 344 -9.89 15.73 -4.70
CA LEU A 344 -8.60 16.12 -5.26
C LEU A 344 -8.43 15.60 -6.70
N LEU A 345 -8.56 14.31 -6.93
CA LEU A 345 -8.25 13.66 -8.21
C LEU A 345 -9.46 13.29 -9.05
N ARG A 346 -10.59 12.90 -8.44
CA ARG A 346 -11.78 12.40 -9.16
C ARG A 346 -11.48 11.19 -10.05
N ASN A 347 -10.65 10.30 -9.57
CA ASN A 347 -10.28 9.08 -10.30
C ASN A 347 -10.97 7.82 -9.79
N THR A 348 -11.86 7.93 -8.81
CA THR A 348 -12.71 6.83 -8.36
C THR A 348 -14.11 6.97 -8.95
N ASP A 349 -14.66 5.84 -9.40
CA ASP A 349 -16.02 5.75 -9.91
C ASP A 349 -16.92 5.28 -8.75
N THR A 350 -17.48 6.24 -8.01
CA THR A 350 -18.35 5.95 -6.88
C THR A 350 -19.77 6.42 -7.14
N PRO A 351 -20.80 5.79 -6.53
CA PRO A 351 -22.20 6.23 -6.63
C PRO A 351 -22.45 7.66 -6.13
N LEU A 352 -21.46 8.26 -5.47
CA LEU A 352 -21.52 9.61 -4.92
C LEU A 352 -20.92 10.65 -5.84
N GLU A 353 -20.42 10.26 -7.01
CA GLU A 353 -20.00 11.19 -8.04
C GLU A 353 -21.24 11.80 -8.69
N HIS A 354 -21.36 13.12 -8.61
CA HIS A 354 -22.45 13.86 -9.24
C HIS A 354 -22.01 14.40 -10.59
N GLU A 355 -22.97 14.53 -11.51
CA GLU A 355 -22.74 15.19 -12.79
C GLU A 355 -22.21 16.62 -12.54
N GLY A 356 -21.08 16.96 -13.15
CA GLY A 356 -20.40 18.25 -12.96
C GLY A 356 -19.30 18.26 -11.88
N ASP A 357 -19.14 17.20 -11.12
CA ASP A 357 -18.00 17.07 -10.23
C ASP A 357 -16.68 17.02 -11.03
N ALA A 358 -15.70 17.82 -10.62
CA ALA A 358 -14.40 17.89 -11.28
C ALA A 358 -13.26 17.86 -10.27
N SER A 359 -12.11 17.32 -10.70
CA SER A 359 -10.87 17.35 -9.93
C SER A 359 -10.48 18.80 -9.57
N TYR A 360 -9.88 18.99 -8.40
CA TYR A 360 -9.20 20.26 -8.08
C TYR A 360 -8.19 20.67 -9.16
N PHE A 361 -7.52 19.73 -9.80
CA PHE A 361 -6.53 20.02 -10.83
C PHE A 361 -7.12 20.35 -12.20
N ASN A 362 -8.40 20.07 -12.44
CA ASN A 362 -9.04 20.49 -13.67
C ASN A 362 -9.12 22.02 -13.73
N ALA A 363 -8.59 22.62 -14.80
CA ALA A 363 -8.45 24.07 -14.91
C ALA A 363 -9.79 24.81 -14.92
N ASP A 364 -10.86 24.15 -15.36
CA ASP A 364 -12.22 24.69 -15.46
C ASP A 364 -13.08 24.41 -14.23
N SER A 365 -12.58 23.57 -13.28
CA SER A 365 -13.31 23.36 -12.03
C SER A 365 -13.26 24.62 -11.16
N GLY A 366 -14.36 24.96 -10.53
CA GLY A 366 -14.41 26.05 -9.54
C GLY A 366 -13.94 25.63 -8.14
N THR A 367 -13.44 24.39 -7.97
CA THR A 367 -13.14 23.82 -6.64
C THR A 367 -11.82 24.35 -6.08
N SER A 368 -11.81 24.72 -4.79
CA SER A 368 -10.59 25.02 -4.04
C SER A 368 -9.97 23.77 -3.44
N ILE A 369 -8.74 23.87 -2.90
CA ILE A 369 -8.06 22.80 -2.18
C ILE A 369 -8.61 22.60 -0.74
N ALA A 370 -9.38 23.56 -0.22
CA ALA A 370 -9.79 23.57 1.18
C ALA A 370 -10.55 22.31 1.63
N PRO A 371 -11.51 21.75 0.87
CA PRO A 371 -12.20 20.52 1.27
C PRO A 371 -11.26 19.30 1.40
N PHE A 372 -10.22 19.23 0.57
CA PHE A 372 -9.18 18.21 0.72
C PHE A 372 -8.41 18.41 2.03
N LEU A 373 -7.94 19.62 2.29
CA LEU A 373 -7.13 19.93 3.48
C LEU A 373 -7.91 19.74 4.78
N GLU A 374 -9.19 20.05 4.80
CA GLU A 374 -10.05 19.85 5.97
C GLU A 374 -10.07 18.39 6.44
N GLN A 375 -10.02 17.45 5.51
CA GLN A 375 -9.99 16.02 5.81
C GLN A 375 -8.57 15.45 5.93
N TYR A 376 -7.63 15.96 5.16
CA TYR A 376 -6.26 15.46 5.11
C TYR A 376 -5.44 15.85 6.33
N LEU A 377 -5.51 17.12 6.77
CA LEU A 377 -4.64 17.62 7.84
C LEU A 377 -4.80 16.90 9.19
N PRO A 378 -6.04 16.63 9.67
CA PRO A 378 -6.21 15.86 10.91
C PRO A 378 -5.55 14.46 10.83
N GLN A 379 -5.70 13.79 9.70
CA GLN A 379 -5.17 12.45 9.47
C GLN A 379 -3.64 12.46 9.34
N LEU A 380 -3.08 13.48 8.68
CA LEU A 380 -1.62 13.68 8.63
C LEU A 380 -1.05 13.85 10.04
N HIS A 381 -1.67 14.71 10.86
CA HIS A 381 -1.24 14.91 12.26
C HIS A 381 -1.38 13.64 13.12
N ASP A 382 -2.36 12.76 12.83
CA ASP A 382 -2.47 11.48 13.51
C ASP A 382 -1.28 10.57 13.18
N CYS A 383 -0.89 10.52 11.90
CA CYS A 383 0.32 9.80 11.48
C CYS A 383 1.59 10.36 12.11
N GLU A 384 1.78 11.67 12.07
CA GLU A 384 2.98 12.33 12.62
C GLU A 384 3.15 12.04 14.12
N ARG A 385 2.05 12.10 14.89
CA ARG A 385 2.07 11.76 16.33
C ARG A 385 2.48 10.32 16.62
N ALA A 386 2.18 9.41 15.70
CA ALA A 386 2.54 8.00 15.81
C ALA A 386 3.87 7.67 15.11
N SER A 387 4.57 8.69 14.60
CA SER A 387 5.77 8.53 13.75
C SER A 387 5.51 7.70 12.49
N GLY A 388 4.28 7.66 11.97
CA GLY A 388 3.87 7.00 10.73
C GLY A 388 3.78 7.95 9.54
N THR A 389 3.44 7.44 8.34
CA THR A 389 3.16 8.27 7.17
C THR A 389 1.82 7.97 6.54
N PHE A 390 1.17 9.05 6.09
CA PHE A 390 -0.06 9.00 5.34
C PHE A 390 0.24 9.32 3.87
N ASN A 391 0.06 8.34 2.98
CA ASN A 391 0.63 8.38 1.65
C ASN A 391 -0.41 8.71 0.59
N LEU A 392 -0.02 9.59 -0.33
CA LEU A 392 -0.79 9.87 -1.54
C LEU A 392 -0.32 8.96 -2.67
N ILE A 393 -1.26 8.56 -3.52
CA ILE A 393 -1.03 7.73 -4.69
C ILE A 393 -1.44 8.49 -5.96
N THR A 394 -0.84 8.22 -7.11
CA THR A 394 -1.29 8.82 -8.38
C THR A 394 -2.59 8.20 -8.87
N CYS A 395 -2.66 6.92 -8.87
CA CYS A 395 -3.81 6.01 -8.85
C CYS A 395 -3.29 4.62 -8.42
N ASN A 396 -4.09 3.56 -8.56
CA ASN A 396 -3.68 2.18 -8.33
C ASN A 396 -4.44 1.22 -9.26
N HIS A 397 -4.23 -0.08 -9.06
CA HIS A 397 -4.89 -1.13 -9.84
C HIS A 397 -6.42 -1.21 -9.63
N ASP A 398 -6.97 -0.50 -8.64
CA ASP A 398 -8.40 -0.48 -8.26
C ASP A 398 -9.12 0.82 -8.62
N THR A 399 -8.40 1.86 -9.04
CA THR A 399 -8.98 3.15 -9.42
C THR A 399 -8.84 3.43 -10.91
N LEU A 400 -9.61 4.36 -11.43
CA LEU A 400 -9.42 4.87 -12.78
C LEU A 400 -8.10 5.63 -12.86
N ARG A 401 -7.43 5.56 -14.01
CA ARG A 401 -6.22 6.36 -14.24
C ARG A 401 -6.55 7.84 -14.28
N THR A 402 -5.74 8.66 -13.64
CA THR A 402 -5.90 10.12 -13.58
C THR A 402 -5.91 10.78 -14.96
N ALA A 403 -5.17 10.24 -15.92
CA ALA A 403 -5.17 10.69 -17.32
C ALA A 403 -6.53 10.52 -18.03
N GLN A 404 -7.49 9.79 -17.44
CA GLN A 404 -8.87 9.73 -17.94
C GLN A 404 -9.60 11.07 -17.84
N ARG A 405 -9.25 11.90 -16.85
CA ARG A 405 -9.99 13.11 -16.50
C ARG A 405 -9.17 14.39 -16.59
N LEU A 406 -7.84 14.28 -16.66
CA LEU A 406 -6.92 15.39 -16.65
C LEU A 406 -6.08 15.41 -17.94
N THR A 407 -5.88 16.60 -18.47
CA THR A 407 -4.93 16.84 -19.57
C THR A 407 -3.50 16.68 -19.06
N GLU A 408 -2.53 16.51 -19.96
CA GLU A 408 -1.11 16.39 -19.59
C GLU A 408 -0.62 17.58 -18.73
N ARG A 409 -1.08 18.79 -19.04
CA ARG A 409 -0.72 19.99 -18.27
C ARG A 409 -1.26 19.94 -16.85
N GLU A 410 -2.49 19.50 -16.67
CA GLU A 410 -3.13 19.31 -15.38
C GLU A 410 -2.48 18.17 -14.59
N LEU A 411 -2.08 17.07 -15.26
CA LEU A 411 -1.32 15.98 -14.66
C LEU A 411 0.03 16.44 -14.13
N LYS A 412 0.73 17.33 -14.86
CA LYS A 412 2.01 17.90 -14.37
C LYS A 412 1.82 18.68 -13.08
N VAL A 413 0.77 19.49 -12.96
CA VAL A 413 0.45 20.19 -11.71
C VAL A 413 0.09 19.19 -10.61
N ALA A 414 -0.75 18.20 -10.91
CA ALA A 414 -1.17 17.18 -9.96
C ALA A 414 0.01 16.36 -9.43
N TYR A 415 0.86 15.85 -10.31
CA TYR A 415 2.00 15.03 -9.90
C TYR A 415 3.10 15.87 -9.25
N GLY A 416 3.25 17.13 -9.66
CA GLY A 416 4.09 18.08 -8.92
C GLY A 416 3.70 18.18 -7.46
N MET A 417 2.40 18.30 -7.17
CA MET A 417 1.89 18.29 -5.80
C MET A 417 2.07 16.91 -5.12
N LEU A 418 1.52 15.83 -5.69
CA LEU A 418 1.51 14.50 -5.06
C LEU A 418 2.92 14.03 -4.69
N LEU A 419 3.89 14.28 -5.58
CA LEU A 419 5.28 13.88 -5.39
C LEU A 419 6.07 14.79 -4.43
N THR A 420 5.54 15.92 -3.98
CA THR A 420 6.17 16.85 -3.03
C THR A 420 5.46 16.95 -1.69
N MET A 421 4.27 16.34 -1.54
CA MET A 421 3.54 16.23 -0.27
C MET A 421 4.27 15.35 0.75
N PRO A 422 3.90 15.41 2.05
CA PRO A 422 4.37 14.49 3.09
C PRO A 422 4.11 13.03 2.76
N GLY A 423 4.84 12.13 3.44
CA GLY A 423 4.73 10.70 3.25
C GLY A 423 5.55 10.16 2.09
N CYS A 424 5.47 8.86 1.87
CA CYS A 424 6.11 8.18 0.75
C CYS A 424 5.17 8.24 -0.47
N PRO A 425 5.54 8.88 -1.59
CA PRO A 425 4.71 8.89 -2.78
C PRO A 425 4.65 7.51 -3.41
N PHE A 426 3.47 7.14 -3.91
CA PHE A 426 3.26 5.92 -4.70
C PHE A 426 2.83 6.30 -6.11
N LEU A 427 3.60 5.86 -7.08
CA LEU A 427 3.37 6.05 -8.50
C LEU A 427 2.95 4.71 -9.12
N TYR A 428 1.76 4.66 -9.70
CA TYR A 428 1.28 3.47 -10.39
C TYR A 428 1.86 3.38 -11.79
N TYR A 429 2.32 2.19 -12.21
CA TYR A 429 2.99 2.01 -13.52
C TYR A 429 2.20 2.62 -14.67
N GLY A 430 2.89 3.37 -15.52
CA GLY A 430 2.34 4.04 -16.68
C GLY A 430 1.68 5.39 -16.40
N ASP A 431 1.49 5.79 -15.14
CA ASP A 431 0.99 7.13 -14.83
C ASP A 431 2.02 8.20 -15.22
N GLU A 432 3.31 7.88 -15.10
CA GLU A 432 4.41 8.76 -15.51
C GLU A 432 4.42 9.12 -17.00
N ILE A 433 3.81 8.28 -17.83
CA ILE A 433 3.65 8.56 -19.26
C ILE A 433 2.21 8.97 -19.64
N GLY A 434 1.32 9.10 -18.66
CA GLY A 434 -0.07 9.47 -18.90
C GLY A 434 -0.89 8.36 -19.56
N MET A 435 -0.65 7.10 -19.23
CA MET A 435 -1.47 5.98 -19.73
C MET A 435 -2.94 6.22 -19.42
N ARG A 436 -3.79 5.96 -20.43
CA ARG A 436 -5.22 6.19 -20.35
C ARG A 436 -5.97 4.97 -19.82
N TYR A 437 -7.05 5.19 -19.07
CA TYR A 437 -8.02 4.15 -18.77
C TYR A 437 -8.71 3.66 -20.04
N ARG A 438 -8.92 2.35 -20.15
CA ARG A 438 -9.61 1.74 -21.26
C ARG A 438 -10.86 1.01 -20.78
N PRO A 439 -12.07 1.35 -21.30
CA PRO A 439 -13.28 0.60 -20.93
C PRO A 439 -13.21 -0.80 -21.52
N LEU A 440 -12.85 -1.78 -20.71
CA LEU A 440 -12.74 -3.19 -21.08
C LEU A 440 -13.80 -4.01 -20.35
N PRO A 441 -14.25 -5.14 -20.92
CA PRO A 441 -15.04 -6.11 -20.20
C PRO A 441 -14.34 -6.58 -18.93
N THR A 442 -15.12 -6.84 -17.88
CA THR A 442 -14.60 -7.38 -16.62
C THR A 442 -13.82 -8.66 -16.87
N LYS A 443 -12.62 -8.73 -16.30
CA LYS A 443 -11.78 -9.90 -16.29
C LYS A 443 -11.23 -10.12 -14.88
N GLU A 444 -11.23 -11.35 -14.40
CA GLU A 444 -10.75 -11.72 -13.07
C GLU A 444 -11.33 -10.81 -11.95
N GLY A 445 -12.65 -10.72 -11.85
CA GLY A 445 -13.28 -9.89 -10.81
C GLY A 445 -13.03 -8.38 -10.91
N GLY A 446 -12.36 -7.93 -12.00
CA GLY A 446 -11.88 -6.55 -12.12
C GLY A 446 -12.94 -5.47 -12.26
N TYR A 447 -14.18 -5.79 -12.65
CA TYR A 447 -15.22 -4.78 -12.93
C TYR A 447 -14.66 -3.63 -13.78
N VAL A 448 -14.96 -2.39 -13.45
CA VAL A 448 -14.39 -1.20 -14.10
C VAL A 448 -12.87 -1.10 -13.93
N ARG A 449 -12.28 -1.74 -12.92
CA ARG A 449 -10.83 -1.73 -12.64
C ARG A 449 -9.98 -2.38 -13.74
N THR A 450 -10.55 -3.33 -14.51
CA THR A 450 -9.84 -4.01 -15.61
C THR A 450 -9.18 -3.02 -16.58
N GLY A 451 -9.83 -1.89 -16.86
CA GLY A 451 -9.32 -0.87 -17.77
C GLY A 451 -8.10 -0.08 -17.26
N SER A 452 -7.83 -0.10 -15.98
CA SER A 452 -6.62 0.49 -15.38
C SER A 452 -5.42 -0.46 -15.38
N ARG A 453 -5.65 -1.75 -15.64
CA ARG A 453 -4.65 -2.83 -15.55
C ARG A 453 -4.08 -3.23 -16.92
N THR A 454 -4.21 -2.36 -17.94
CA THR A 454 -3.73 -2.63 -19.31
C THR A 454 -2.21 -2.68 -19.39
N PRO A 455 -1.63 -3.38 -20.39
CA PRO A 455 -0.18 -3.52 -20.52
C PRO A 455 0.55 -2.18 -20.61
N MET A 456 1.73 -2.12 -19.97
CA MET A 456 2.65 -1.00 -20.04
C MET A 456 3.09 -0.73 -21.49
N GLN A 457 3.26 0.53 -21.84
CA GLN A 457 3.52 1.01 -23.19
C GLN A 457 4.97 1.51 -23.30
N TRP A 458 5.87 0.65 -23.80
CA TRP A 458 7.30 0.93 -23.81
C TRP A 458 7.75 1.68 -25.08
N ASP A 459 7.36 1.20 -26.26
CA ASP A 459 7.89 1.65 -27.53
C ASP A 459 6.90 1.39 -28.68
N ALA A 460 6.47 2.44 -29.34
CA ALA A 460 5.51 2.36 -30.44
C ALA A 460 6.02 1.60 -31.69
N ASP A 461 7.34 1.53 -31.86
CA ASP A 461 7.98 0.84 -32.99
C ASP A 461 8.09 -0.67 -32.77
N LYS A 462 7.73 -1.17 -31.59
CA LYS A 462 7.77 -2.59 -31.25
C LYS A 462 6.38 -3.23 -31.22
N PRO A 463 6.31 -4.56 -31.45
CA PRO A 463 5.06 -5.29 -31.27
C PRO A 463 4.42 -5.01 -29.90
N ASN A 464 3.08 -4.88 -29.87
CA ASN A 464 2.32 -4.64 -28.65
C ASN A 464 2.87 -3.49 -27.79
N LEU A 465 3.33 -2.43 -28.44
CA LEU A 465 3.96 -1.27 -27.80
C LEU A 465 5.19 -1.66 -26.94
N GLY A 466 5.88 -2.75 -27.27
CA GLY A 466 7.05 -3.24 -26.55
C GLY A 466 6.75 -4.04 -25.28
N PHE A 467 5.49 -4.25 -24.94
CA PHE A 467 5.10 -5.06 -23.79
C PHE A 467 5.44 -6.54 -23.99
N SER A 468 5.14 -7.08 -25.18
CA SER A 468 5.25 -8.52 -25.51
C SER A 468 5.57 -8.72 -26.99
N CYS A 469 6.33 -9.78 -27.29
CA CYS A 469 6.51 -10.27 -28.66
C CYS A 469 5.44 -11.30 -29.09
N ALA A 470 4.48 -11.63 -28.25
CA ALA A 470 3.35 -12.51 -28.57
C ALA A 470 2.48 -11.93 -29.69
N PRO A 471 1.71 -12.76 -30.43
CA PRO A 471 0.62 -12.27 -31.27
C PRO A 471 -0.36 -11.42 -30.44
N SER A 472 -0.84 -10.31 -30.99
CA SER A 472 -1.70 -9.36 -30.25
C SER A 472 -3.00 -10.00 -29.74
N GLU A 473 -3.51 -11.01 -30.44
CA GLU A 473 -4.67 -11.81 -30.03
C GLU A 473 -4.41 -12.73 -28.85
N SER A 474 -3.15 -13.00 -28.53
CA SER A 474 -2.73 -13.83 -27.40
C SER A 474 -2.51 -13.01 -26.13
N LEU A 475 -2.54 -11.68 -26.22
CA LEU A 475 -2.36 -10.83 -25.05
C LEU A 475 -3.47 -11.05 -24.02
N TYR A 476 -3.09 -11.15 -22.77
CA TYR A 476 -4.02 -11.29 -21.65
C TYR A 476 -5.01 -10.11 -21.57
N LEU A 477 -4.50 -8.89 -21.66
CA LEU A 477 -5.26 -7.65 -21.85
C LEU A 477 -4.72 -6.91 -23.08
N PRO A 478 -5.58 -6.22 -23.85
CA PRO A 478 -5.13 -5.51 -25.03
C PRO A 478 -4.34 -4.24 -24.69
N VAL A 479 -3.34 -3.91 -25.48
CA VAL A 479 -2.67 -2.60 -25.45
C VAL A 479 -3.56 -1.48 -25.98
N ASP A 480 -3.22 -0.22 -25.75
CA ASP A 480 -3.89 0.92 -26.37
C ASP A 480 -3.53 0.97 -27.86
N SER A 481 -4.54 0.81 -28.71
CA SER A 481 -4.40 0.81 -30.17
C SER A 481 -4.52 2.19 -30.81
N ALA A 482 -4.66 3.25 -30.01
CA ALA A 482 -4.76 4.60 -30.55
C ALA A 482 -3.42 5.06 -31.12
N ALA A 483 -3.45 5.80 -32.23
CA ALA A 483 -2.21 6.28 -32.89
C ALA A 483 -1.39 7.26 -32.02
N ASP A 484 -2.03 7.88 -31.04
CA ASP A 484 -1.45 8.80 -30.06
C ASP A 484 -1.26 8.15 -28.67
N ALA A 485 -1.23 6.82 -28.60
CA ALA A 485 -0.98 6.11 -27.35
C ALA A 485 0.41 6.52 -26.80
N PRO A 486 0.50 7.02 -25.55
CA PRO A 486 1.77 7.42 -24.98
C PRO A 486 2.67 6.20 -24.77
N THR A 487 3.96 6.34 -25.02
CA THR A 487 4.96 5.30 -24.74
C THR A 487 6.14 5.88 -24.01
N VAL A 488 6.86 5.05 -23.25
CA VAL A 488 8.09 5.48 -22.57
C VAL A 488 9.06 6.09 -23.57
N ALA A 489 9.26 5.49 -24.73
CA ALA A 489 10.17 5.97 -25.76
C ALA A 489 9.77 7.35 -26.30
N SER A 490 8.49 7.57 -26.61
CA SER A 490 8.00 8.86 -27.10
C SER A 490 8.06 9.96 -26.03
N GLU A 491 7.66 9.62 -24.80
CA GLU A 491 7.66 10.57 -23.69
C GLU A 491 9.07 10.94 -23.23
N ALA A 492 10.00 10.00 -23.18
CA ALA A 492 11.41 10.26 -22.83
C ALA A 492 12.11 11.16 -23.88
N ALA A 493 11.73 11.05 -25.14
CA ALA A 493 12.30 11.86 -26.24
C ALA A 493 11.79 13.32 -26.26
N ARG A 494 10.65 13.58 -25.64
CA ARG A 494 10.01 14.91 -25.62
C ARG A 494 10.41 15.66 -24.36
N GLU A 495 11.18 16.73 -24.50
CA GLU A 495 11.76 17.49 -23.37
C GLU A 495 10.69 17.95 -22.36
N ASP A 496 9.56 18.45 -22.83
CA ASP A 496 8.45 18.95 -22.00
C ASP A 496 7.39 17.89 -21.69
N SER A 497 7.70 16.59 -21.74
CA SER A 497 6.77 15.51 -21.48
C SER A 497 6.36 15.40 -20.01
N LEU A 498 5.28 14.66 -19.74
CA LEU A 498 4.89 14.27 -18.37
C LEU A 498 5.97 13.38 -17.73
N PHE A 499 6.56 12.46 -18.50
CA PHE A 499 7.63 11.58 -18.03
C PHE A 499 8.85 12.36 -17.52
N ASN A 500 9.34 13.31 -18.30
CA ASN A 500 10.50 14.13 -17.91
C ASN A 500 10.16 15.03 -16.70
N TRP A 501 8.93 15.56 -16.64
CA TRP A 501 8.46 16.31 -15.48
C TRP A 501 8.45 15.46 -14.19
N VAL A 502 7.89 14.27 -14.23
CA VAL A 502 7.87 13.34 -13.08
C VAL A 502 9.29 13.01 -12.63
N ARG A 503 10.19 12.74 -13.58
CA ARG A 503 11.61 12.46 -13.31
C ARG A 503 12.32 13.64 -12.65
N GLU A 504 12.07 14.86 -13.09
CA GLU A 504 12.65 16.07 -12.50
C GLU A 504 12.15 16.31 -11.06
N VAL A 505 10.85 16.13 -10.81
CA VAL A 505 10.27 16.25 -9.46
C VAL A 505 10.85 15.19 -8.51
N LEU A 506 10.96 13.94 -8.95
CA LEU A 506 11.54 12.84 -8.16
C LEU A 506 13.05 13.03 -7.92
N ALA A 507 13.79 13.54 -8.91
CA ALA A 507 15.19 13.90 -8.73
C ALA A 507 15.35 14.99 -7.67
N LEU A 508 14.55 16.07 -7.75
CA LEU A 508 14.56 17.13 -6.76
C LEU A 508 14.17 16.58 -5.36
N ARG A 509 13.18 15.70 -5.29
CA ARG A 509 12.81 15.05 -4.02
C ARG A 509 13.98 14.24 -3.43
N THR A 510 14.79 13.63 -4.27
CA THR A 510 15.98 12.89 -3.85
C THR A 510 17.07 13.81 -3.29
N GLU A 511 17.25 14.97 -3.91
CA GLU A 511 18.31 15.92 -3.58
C GLU A 511 17.97 16.81 -2.37
N GLN A 512 16.67 17.04 -2.11
CA GLN A 512 16.21 18.01 -1.13
C GLN A 512 15.66 17.34 0.15
N PRO A 513 16.37 17.42 1.29
CA PRO A 513 15.88 16.88 2.56
C PRO A 513 14.54 17.46 3.01
N ALA A 514 14.18 18.65 2.58
CA ALA A 514 12.88 19.26 2.81
C ALA A 514 11.72 18.49 2.14
N LEU A 515 12.00 17.63 1.18
CA LEU A 515 11.01 16.77 0.51
C LEU A 515 11.01 15.31 1.02
N ALA A 516 11.79 15.00 2.06
CA ALA A 516 11.75 13.69 2.71
C ALA A 516 10.34 13.37 3.23
N SER A 517 10.03 12.08 3.40
CA SER A 517 8.68 11.63 3.79
C SER A 517 8.20 12.19 5.13
N ASP A 518 9.13 12.42 6.05
CA ASP A 518 8.94 12.90 7.43
C ASP A 518 9.28 14.40 7.61
N ALA A 519 9.63 15.13 6.53
CA ALA A 519 9.84 16.57 6.60
C ALA A 519 8.55 17.30 6.97
N ARG A 520 8.66 18.34 7.81
CA ARG A 520 7.50 19.13 8.29
C ARG A 520 6.75 19.79 7.13
N PHE A 521 5.45 19.89 7.28
CA PHE A 521 4.53 20.47 6.31
C PHE A 521 3.68 21.55 6.96
N ASP A 522 3.67 22.74 6.38
CA ASP A 522 2.85 23.85 6.83
C ASP A 522 2.18 24.53 5.64
N VAL A 523 0.86 24.75 5.70
CA VAL A 523 0.10 25.44 4.65
C VAL A 523 0.38 26.94 4.70
N VAL A 524 0.73 27.52 3.54
CA VAL A 524 1.01 28.95 3.38
C VAL A 524 -0.19 29.69 2.78
N ALA A 525 -0.81 29.10 1.75
CA ALA A 525 -1.98 29.68 1.10
C ALA A 525 -2.93 28.57 0.59
N ALA A 526 -4.19 28.66 0.99
CA ALA A 526 -5.27 27.77 0.55
C ALA A 526 -6.63 28.47 0.67
N PRO A 527 -6.87 29.55 -0.10
CA PRO A 527 -8.11 30.32 0.01
C PRO A 527 -9.33 29.49 -0.41
N VAL A 528 -10.43 29.65 0.32
CA VAL A 528 -11.69 28.91 0.06
C VAL A 528 -12.28 29.25 -1.31
N ASP A 529 -12.16 30.51 -1.73
CA ASP A 529 -12.69 31.01 -3.00
C ASP A 529 -11.60 31.16 -4.09
N GLY A 530 -10.41 30.56 -3.88
CA GLY A 530 -9.27 30.65 -4.80
C GLY A 530 -8.79 29.30 -5.29
N ARG A 531 -7.92 29.36 -6.30
CA ARG A 531 -7.35 28.17 -6.93
C ARG A 531 -5.94 27.87 -6.47
N VAL A 532 -5.28 28.86 -5.85
CA VAL A 532 -3.90 28.71 -5.41
C VAL A 532 -3.81 27.78 -4.20
N PHE A 533 -2.79 26.93 -4.24
CA PHE A 533 -2.33 26.17 -3.08
C PHE A 533 -0.82 26.36 -2.91
N ALA A 534 -0.40 26.76 -1.73
CA ALA A 534 1.00 26.89 -1.40
C ALA A 534 1.28 26.34 0.00
N TYR A 535 2.41 25.68 0.15
CA TYR A 535 2.89 25.11 1.41
C TYR A 535 4.39 25.14 1.51
N ILE A 536 4.89 25.12 2.73
CA ILE A 536 6.32 25.03 3.02
C ILE A 536 6.66 23.64 3.53
N ARG A 537 7.79 23.12 3.06
CA ARG A 537 8.39 21.89 3.57
C ARG A 537 9.69 22.24 4.28
N THR A 538 9.86 21.76 5.50
CA THR A 538 11.05 22.00 6.31
C THR A 538 11.69 20.67 6.69
N PRO A 539 13.02 20.50 6.48
CA PRO A 539 13.70 19.25 6.86
C PRO A 539 13.48 18.89 8.33
N ALA A 540 13.36 17.61 8.63
CA ALA A 540 13.35 17.14 10.00
C ALA A 540 14.72 17.37 10.66
N GLU A 541 14.75 17.67 11.97
CA GLU A 541 15.98 17.86 12.72
C GLU A 541 16.82 16.56 12.71
N GLY A 542 18.09 16.64 12.26
CA GLY A 542 19.04 15.54 12.30
C GLY A 542 19.28 14.79 10.99
N HIS A 543 18.57 15.09 9.90
CA HIS A 543 18.86 14.50 8.59
C HIS A 543 20.12 15.10 7.96
N ALA A 544 21.25 14.37 8.05
CA ALA A 544 22.42 14.63 7.21
C ALA A 544 22.19 13.99 5.82
N PRO A 545 22.65 14.60 4.70
CA PRO A 545 22.47 14.04 3.36
C PRO A 545 23.12 12.67 3.26
N THR A 546 22.36 11.65 2.92
CA THR A 546 22.87 10.31 2.60
C THR A 546 23.47 10.33 1.20
N HIS A 547 24.78 10.56 1.10
CA HIS A 547 25.50 10.26 -0.14
C HIS A 547 25.67 8.73 -0.26
N PRO A 548 25.32 8.10 -1.39
CA PRO A 548 25.74 6.73 -1.64
C PRO A 548 27.27 6.72 -1.73
N ARG A 549 27.94 5.97 -0.84
CA ARG A 549 29.36 5.67 -0.99
C ARG A 549 29.52 4.78 -2.24
N THR A 550 29.88 5.39 -3.37
CA THR A 550 30.45 4.62 -4.47
C THR A 550 31.79 4.08 -3.99
N THR A 551 31.87 2.78 -3.78
CA THR A 551 33.14 2.06 -3.69
C THR A 551 33.77 2.09 -5.08
N ALA A 552 34.61 3.10 -5.33
CA ALA A 552 35.39 3.15 -6.55
C ALA A 552 36.54 2.15 -6.45
N ASP A 553 36.59 1.31 -7.42
CA ASP A 553 37.69 0.38 -7.73
C ASP A 553 39.01 1.18 -7.90
N SER A 554 40.03 0.77 -7.16
CA SER A 554 41.36 1.39 -7.19
C SER A 554 42.18 0.87 -8.36
N SER A 555 42.08 1.52 -9.54
CA SER A 555 43.17 1.47 -10.55
C SER A 555 42.90 2.45 -11.67
N SER A 556 43.41 3.69 -11.58
CA SER A 556 43.99 4.48 -12.71
C SER A 556 44.53 5.82 -12.22
N ALA A 557 45.56 6.30 -12.87
CA ALA A 557 46.46 7.38 -12.51
C ALA A 557 45.83 8.78 -12.38
N PRO A 558 46.49 9.75 -11.71
CA PRO A 558 45.89 11.02 -11.32
C PRO A 558 45.80 12.01 -12.50
N ALA A 559 44.61 12.59 -12.68
CA ALA A 559 44.39 13.79 -13.50
C ALA A 559 44.59 15.06 -12.65
N PRO A 560 44.94 16.21 -13.26
CA PRO A 560 45.44 17.37 -12.54
C PRO A 560 44.36 18.09 -11.72
N ALA A 561 44.80 18.66 -10.60
CA ALA A 561 43.99 19.33 -9.60
C ALA A 561 43.21 20.53 -10.18
N ALA A 562 41.88 20.44 -10.11
CA ALA A 562 40.99 21.59 -10.18
C ALA A 562 40.97 22.31 -8.83
N THR A 563 40.98 23.60 -8.87
CA THR A 563 41.12 24.48 -7.71
C THR A 563 39.94 24.38 -6.75
N ARG A 564 40.25 24.42 -5.47
CA ARG A 564 39.37 24.10 -4.32
C ARG A 564 38.24 25.11 -4.01
N ASP A 565 37.97 26.09 -4.87
CA ASP A 565 37.07 27.20 -4.53
C ASP A 565 35.62 27.10 -5.03
N ASP A 566 35.30 26.11 -5.89
CA ASP A 566 33.94 26.00 -6.47
C ASP A 566 33.03 24.92 -5.84
N VAL A 567 33.49 24.19 -4.80
CA VAL A 567 32.73 23.09 -4.19
C VAL A 567 31.99 23.51 -2.89
N SER A 568 32.36 24.68 -2.32
CA SER A 568 31.81 25.10 -1.01
C SER A 568 30.40 25.69 -1.06
N ASP A 569 29.91 26.17 -2.20
CA ASP A 569 28.59 26.80 -2.30
C ASP A 569 27.43 25.84 -2.60
N ARG A 570 27.69 24.62 -3.10
CA ARG A 570 26.64 23.62 -3.30
C ARG A 570 26.25 22.85 -2.02
N ASN A 571 27.13 22.77 -1.04
CA ASN A 571 26.89 22.09 0.23
C ASN A 571 26.09 22.91 1.28
N GLY A 572 25.83 24.19 1.02
CA GLY A 572 25.07 25.05 1.93
C GLY A 572 23.54 24.99 1.77
N ALA A 573 23.03 24.28 0.73
CA ALA A 573 21.59 24.26 0.39
C ALA A 573 20.79 23.09 0.98
N THR A 574 21.43 22.10 1.56
CA THR A 574 20.85 20.79 1.94
C THR A 574 20.18 20.77 3.31
N GLY A 575 19.53 21.77 3.75
CA GLY A 575 18.82 21.81 5.04
C GLY A 575 17.83 22.97 5.12
N ARG A 576 17.47 23.55 3.98
CA ARG A 576 16.64 24.76 3.90
C ARG A 576 15.18 24.41 3.67
N PRO A 577 14.24 25.23 4.19
CA PRO A 577 12.83 25.15 3.84
C PRO A 577 12.62 25.39 2.33
N LEU A 578 11.66 24.67 1.74
CA LEU A 578 11.22 24.87 0.37
C LEU A 578 9.76 25.35 0.37
N LEU A 579 9.46 26.35 -0.44
CA LEU A 579 8.10 26.74 -0.78
C LEU A 579 7.67 26.01 -2.05
N ILE A 580 6.56 25.29 -1.98
CA ILE A 580 5.89 24.69 -3.11
C ILE A 580 4.57 25.45 -3.33
N ALA A 581 4.30 25.88 -4.55
CA ALA A 581 3.11 26.63 -4.88
C ALA A 581 2.56 26.24 -6.24
N MET A 582 1.25 26.22 -6.38
CA MET A 582 0.57 25.87 -7.62
C MET A 582 -0.70 26.65 -7.84
N ASN A 583 -1.03 26.82 -9.11
CA ASN A 583 -2.30 27.37 -9.58
C ASN A 583 -2.84 26.45 -10.69
N PRO A 584 -3.76 25.53 -10.42
CA PRO A 584 -4.36 24.69 -11.47
C PRO A 584 -5.39 25.42 -12.32
N GLY A 585 -5.86 26.61 -11.89
CA GLY A 585 -6.90 27.39 -12.55
C GLY A 585 -6.45 28.13 -13.82
N ARG A 586 -7.39 28.82 -14.47
CA ARG A 586 -7.12 29.62 -15.69
C ARG A 586 -6.73 31.08 -15.41
N GLY A 587 -6.94 31.57 -14.21
CA GLY A 587 -6.57 32.92 -13.79
C GLY A 587 -5.10 33.03 -13.42
N ILE A 588 -4.70 34.26 -13.05
CA ILE A 588 -3.40 34.51 -12.41
C ILE A 588 -3.63 34.57 -10.92
N GLU A 589 -2.81 33.85 -10.17
CA GLU A 589 -2.83 33.83 -8.70
C GLU A 589 -1.53 34.41 -8.15
N THR A 590 -1.56 34.86 -6.90
CA THR A 590 -0.37 35.38 -6.22
C THR A 590 -0.24 34.81 -4.83
N VAL A 591 0.99 34.59 -4.39
CA VAL A 591 1.33 34.13 -3.03
C VAL A 591 2.37 35.07 -2.45
N GLU A 592 2.16 35.52 -1.21
CA GLU A 592 3.18 36.21 -0.45
C GLU A 592 4.20 35.19 0.07
N LEU A 593 5.48 35.43 -0.19
CA LEU A 593 6.55 34.53 0.26
C LEU A 593 6.63 34.55 1.80
N PRO A 594 6.58 33.38 2.46
CA PRO A 594 6.67 33.29 3.92
C PRO A 594 8.03 33.79 4.44
N SER A 595 8.08 34.24 5.69
CA SER A 595 9.28 34.79 6.31
C SER A 595 10.39 33.74 6.48
N GLU A 596 10.03 32.51 6.54
CA GLU A 596 10.91 31.34 6.65
C GLU A 596 11.72 31.10 5.37
N LEU A 597 11.20 31.55 4.23
CA LEU A 597 11.92 31.49 2.96
C LEU A 597 12.90 32.66 2.88
N ARG A 598 14.12 32.37 2.48
CA ARG A 598 15.18 33.39 2.39
C ARG A 598 14.87 34.46 1.33
N PRO A 599 15.35 35.69 1.53
CA PRO A 599 15.18 36.76 0.53
C PRO A 599 15.83 36.45 -0.83
N ASP A 600 16.85 35.59 -0.85
CA ASP A 600 17.60 35.14 -2.03
C ASP A 600 17.15 33.78 -2.56
N ALA A 601 16.00 33.26 -2.11
CA ALA A 601 15.45 32.02 -2.62
C ALA A 601 15.28 32.06 -4.14
N SER A 602 15.73 30.99 -4.78
CA SER A 602 15.70 30.86 -6.24
C SER A 602 14.65 29.81 -6.67
N MET A 603 14.22 29.91 -7.91
CA MET A 603 13.36 28.93 -8.55
C MET A 603 14.16 27.65 -8.81
N LEU A 604 13.79 26.55 -8.13
CA LEU A 604 14.42 25.24 -8.31
C LEU A 604 13.73 24.43 -9.40
N LEU A 605 12.40 24.53 -9.49
CA LEU A 605 11.60 23.88 -10.53
C LEU A 605 10.38 24.72 -10.85
N ALA A 606 9.99 24.81 -12.11
CA ALA A 606 8.87 25.63 -12.55
C ALA A 606 8.12 25.01 -13.73
N LEU A 607 6.80 25.17 -13.70
CA LEU A 607 5.89 24.90 -14.80
C LEU A 607 5.07 26.16 -15.08
N GLY A 608 5.01 26.64 -16.34
CA GLY A 608 4.16 27.76 -16.73
C GLY A 608 4.72 29.15 -16.42
N SER A 609 6.01 29.30 -16.27
CA SER A 609 6.73 30.58 -16.12
C SER A 609 6.24 31.42 -14.92
N PRO A 610 6.19 30.90 -13.70
CA PRO A 610 5.98 31.69 -12.50
C PRO A 610 7.11 32.70 -12.32
N THR A 611 6.79 33.86 -11.68
CA THR A 611 7.76 34.92 -11.46
C THR A 611 7.72 35.41 -10.01
N VAL A 612 8.90 35.83 -9.50
CA VAL A 612 9.05 36.44 -8.18
C VAL A 612 9.38 37.92 -8.34
N SER A 613 8.63 38.78 -7.67
CA SER A 613 8.90 40.21 -7.60
C SER A 613 8.80 40.67 -6.15
N GLY A 614 9.93 41.07 -5.56
CA GLY A 614 9.98 41.36 -4.13
C GLY A 614 9.63 40.14 -3.30
N ARG A 615 8.57 40.22 -2.50
CA ARG A 615 8.03 39.10 -1.70
C ARG A 615 6.75 38.50 -2.30
N THR A 616 6.48 38.69 -3.56
CA THR A 616 5.29 38.17 -4.21
C THR A 616 5.69 37.18 -5.30
N LEU A 617 5.21 35.93 -5.20
CA LEU A 617 5.23 34.93 -6.25
C LEU A 617 3.95 35.07 -7.08
N THR A 618 4.09 35.28 -8.37
CA THR A 618 2.99 35.29 -9.34
C THR A 618 2.94 33.94 -10.07
N LEU A 619 1.77 33.33 -10.04
CA LEU A 619 1.48 32.00 -10.62
C LEU A 619 0.50 32.19 -11.79
N PRO A 620 0.97 32.11 -13.05
CA PRO A 620 0.09 32.08 -14.22
C PRO A 620 -0.88 30.89 -14.19
N ALA A 621 -1.80 30.85 -15.16
CA ALA A 621 -2.71 29.72 -15.36
C ALA A 621 -1.96 28.39 -15.46
N GLN A 622 -2.46 27.36 -14.81
CA GLN A 622 -1.93 26.00 -14.84
C GLN A 622 -0.41 25.95 -14.60
N SER A 623 0.03 26.54 -13.49
CA SER A 623 1.44 26.66 -13.13
C SER A 623 1.79 25.99 -11.82
N PHE A 624 3.09 25.69 -11.67
CA PHE A 624 3.66 25.10 -10.47
C PHE A 624 5.07 25.67 -10.25
N ALA A 625 5.46 25.82 -8.99
CA ALA A 625 6.76 26.38 -8.61
C ALA A 625 7.31 25.70 -7.35
N ILE A 626 8.62 25.45 -7.31
CA ILE A 626 9.38 25.13 -6.10
C ILE A 626 10.48 26.17 -5.94
N LEU A 627 10.52 26.82 -4.77
CA LEU A 627 11.53 27.81 -4.41
C LEU A 627 12.31 27.35 -3.17
N GLY A 628 13.65 27.59 -3.15
CA GLY A 628 14.51 27.27 -2.01
C GLY A 628 15.82 28.04 -1.97
#